data_a776cdd9ddd27763232267761e2a3245
#
_entry.id   a776cdd9ddd27763232267761e2a3245
#
_cell.length_a   1.000
_cell.length_b   1.000
_cell.length_c   1.000
_cell.angle_alpha   90.00
_cell.angle_beta   90.00
_cell.angle_gamma   90.00
#
_symmetry.space_group_name_H-M   'P 1'
#
loop_
_entity.id
_entity.type
_entity.pdbx_description
1 polymer ?
#
loop_
_entity_poly.entity_id
_entity_poly.type
_entity_poly.pdbx_seq_one_letter_code
_entity_poly.pdbx_strand_id
1 'polypeptide(L)'
;MEVWNRQLDIYGRVKREIKASFLGDDVRPFIPFRYQGQYEDIETGLYYNRFRYYSPDSGTYISQDPIRLAGGLAFYGYVFDCNGWIDPWGLENVYVVYQAPVLDANGVPTREIYTGRTKGIGSKDSTEDISKALKKRKSNHHRKDIGSLTPVFVTDNYNAMRGGEHYYIEVEKKAGTAADQINGIADRNFGIDKNGNAKKGNRYMDAFYAENPDLEKLH
;
A
#
# COMPACT_ATOMS: atom_id res chain seq x y z
N MET A 1 -29.24 0.16 21.84
CA MET A 1 -30.23 0.84 21.00
C MET A 1 -29.50 1.48 19.82
N GLU A 2 -29.83 1.09 18.60
CA GLU A 2 -29.20 1.64 17.39
C GLU A 2 -29.82 2.99 17.10
N VAL A 3 -29.05 4.08 17.20
CA VAL A 3 -29.53 5.44 17.03
C VAL A 3 -29.53 5.84 15.55
N TRP A 4 -28.63 5.29 14.79
CA TRP A 4 -28.46 5.59 13.39
C TRP A 4 -27.61 4.53 12.71
N ASN A 5 -27.97 4.12 11.48
CA ASN A 5 -27.25 3.18 10.66
C ASN A 5 -27.26 3.64 9.21
N ARG A 6 -26.13 3.59 8.54
CA ARG A 6 -25.98 3.94 7.13
C ARG A 6 -25.16 2.89 6.40
N GLN A 7 -25.66 2.46 5.25
CA GLN A 7 -24.95 1.61 4.30
C GLN A 7 -24.50 2.45 3.11
N LEU A 8 -23.24 2.32 2.76
CA LEU A 8 -22.67 2.94 1.56
C LEU A 8 -22.56 1.90 0.44
N ASP A 9 -22.62 2.35 -0.81
CA ASP A 9 -22.26 1.53 -1.96
C ASP A 9 -20.74 1.56 -2.18
N ILE A 10 -20.25 0.84 -3.20
CA ILE A 10 -18.82 0.74 -3.53
C ILE A 10 -18.15 2.06 -3.92
N TYR A 11 -18.94 3.11 -4.17
CA TYR A 11 -18.49 4.47 -4.48
C TYR A 11 -18.67 5.45 -3.32
N GLY A 12 -19.11 4.96 -2.16
CA GLY A 12 -19.33 5.78 -0.97
C GLY A 12 -20.67 6.52 -0.95
N ARG A 13 -21.58 6.29 -1.92
CA ARG A 13 -22.92 6.89 -1.90
C ARG A 13 -23.80 6.20 -0.87
N VAL A 14 -24.71 6.97 -0.27
CA VAL A 14 -25.66 6.41 0.69
C VAL A 14 -26.68 5.52 -0.02
N LYS A 15 -26.55 4.21 0.17
CA LYS A 15 -27.48 3.20 -0.36
C LYS A 15 -28.71 3.05 0.53
N ARG A 16 -28.52 3.09 1.85
CA ARG A 16 -29.58 2.96 2.84
C ARG A 16 -29.22 3.73 4.10
N GLU A 17 -30.21 4.41 4.66
CA GLU A 17 -30.06 5.10 5.94
C GLU A 17 -31.26 4.75 6.84
N ILE A 18 -31.00 4.34 8.07
CA ILE A 18 -31.99 4.06 9.11
C ILE A 18 -31.73 5.04 10.24
N LYS A 19 -32.79 5.76 10.66
CA LYS A 19 -32.78 6.70 11.77
C LYS A 19 -33.63 6.15 12.90
N ALA A 20 -33.26 6.46 14.13
CA ALA A 20 -34.12 6.16 15.27
C ALA A 20 -35.36 7.06 15.26
N SER A 21 -36.52 6.47 15.46
CA SER A 21 -37.81 7.15 15.41
C SER A 21 -38.01 8.27 16.46
N PHE A 22 -37.22 8.27 17.52
CA PHE A 22 -37.30 9.30 18.57
C PHE A 22 -36.69 10.67 18.15
N LEU A 23 -35.98 10.73 17.02
CA LEU A 23 -35.38 11.98 16.53
C LEU A 23 -36.39 12.88 15.80
N GLY A 24 -37.63 12.42 15.57
CA GLY A 24 -38.62 13.13 14.78
C GLY A 24 -38.35 13.13 13.29
N ASP A 25 -39.36 13.25 12.45
CA ASP A 25 -39.23 13.20 11.00
C ASP A 25 -38.55 14.45 10.44
N ASP A 26 -38.57 15.56 11.16
CA ASP A 26 -38.03 16.86 10.72
C ASP A 26 -36.53 17.01 10.99
N VAL A 27 -35.94 16.17 11.86
CA VAL A 27 -34.53 16.22 12.16
C VAL A 27 -33.78 15.28 11.20
N ARG A 28 -33.15 15.85 10.20
CA ARG A 28 -32.16 15.14 9.38
C ARG A 28 -30.76 15.38 9.96
N PRO A 29 -30.23 14.50 10.83
CA PRO A 29 -28.86 14.64 11.27
C PRO A 29 -27.97 14.48 10.02
N PHE A 30 -27.38 15.58 9.59
CA PHE A 30 -26.39 15.53 8.52
C PHE A 30 -25.10 14.94 9.08
N ILE A 31 -24.77 13.73 8.64
CA ILE A 31 -23.50 13.10 8.95
C ILE A 31 -22.65 13.11 7.68
N PRO A 32 -21.65 13.99 7.60
CA PRO A 32 -20.89 14.21 6.38
C PRO A 32 -19.87 13.12 6.08
N PHE A 33 -19.59 12.24 7.04
CA PHE A 33 -18.59 11.20 6.87
C PHE A 33 -19.05 10.12 5.89
N ARG A 34 -18.14 9.75 4.98
CA ARG A 34 -18.30 8.69 3.98
C ARG A 34 -17.32 7.56 4.26
N TYR A 35 -16.45 7.17 3.34
CA TYR A 35 -15.36 6.27 3.65
C TYR A 35 -14.30 6.95 4.52
N GLN A 36 -13.36 6.16 5.05
CA GLN A 36 -12.28 6.70 5.89
C GLN A 36 -11.51 7.80 5.14
N GLY A 37 -11.44 8.96 5.76
CA GLY A 37 -10.81 10.15 5.18
C GLY A 37 -11.73 11.04 4.35
N GLN A 38 -12.96 10.59 4.03
CA GLN A 38 -13.89 11.33 3.19
C GLN A 38 -14.93 12.12 4.00
N TYR A 39 -15.13 13.36 3.61
CA TYR A 39 -16.12 14.30 4.14
C TYR A 39 -16.96 14.86 2.99
N GLU A 40 -18.29 14.66 3.05
CA GLU A 40 -19.18 15.18 2.01
C GLU A 40 -19.32 16.69 2.11
N ASP A 41 -19.08 17.34 1.00
CA ASP A 41 -19.45 18.72 0.76
C ASP A 41 -20.86 18.77 0.15
N ILE A 42 -21.82 19.26 0.93
CA ILE A 42 -23.25 19.28 0.55
C ILE A 42 -23.49 20.21 -0.65
N GLU A 43 -22.71 21.29 -0.77
CA GLU A 43 -22.93 22.29 -1.81
C GLU A 43 -22.56 21.75 -3.18
N THR A 44 -21.51 20.92 -3.23
CA THR A 44 -21.01 20.37 -4.49
C THR A 44 -21.39 18.90 -4.75
N GLY A 45 -21.81 18.16 -3.69
CA GLY A 45 -22.04 16.73 -3.74
C GLY A 45 -20.77 15.89 -3.83
N LEU A 46 -19.61 16.53 -3.76
CA LEU A 46 -18.32 15.89 -3.80
C LEU A 46 -17.87 15.45 -2.40
N TYR A 47 -16.90 14.51 -2.33
CA TYR A 47 -16.33 14.10 -1.06
C TYR A 47 -14.91 14.64 -0.94
N TYR A 48 -14.70 15.56 0.01
CA TYR A 48 -13.36 16.07 0.35
C TYR A 48 -12.55 14.96 1.00
N ASN A 49 -11.45 14.60 0.38
CA ASN A 49 -10.51 13.58 0.83
C ASN A 49 -9.11 14.20 0.98
N ARG A 50 -8.96 15.07 1.97
CA ARG A 50 -7.74 15.81 2.35
C ARG A 50 -7.08 16.61 1.23
N PHE A 51 -6.48 15.95 0.24
CA PHE A 51 -5.73 16.60 -0.84
C PHE A 51 -6.49 16.67 -2.15
N ARG A 52 -7.58 15.90 -2.28
CA ARG A 52 -8.40 15.81 -3.49
C ARG A 52 -9.89 15.80 -3.18
N TYR A 53 -10.69 16.21 -4.16
CA TYR A 53 -12.12 15.99 -4.14
C TYR A 53 -12.47 14.74 -4.97
N TYR A 54 -13.24 13.88 -4.37
CA TYR A 54 -13.73 12.63 -4.97
C TYR A 54 -15.17 12.81 -5.44
N SER A 55 -15.49 12.38 -6.65
CA SER A 55 -16.83 12.32 -7.18
C SER A 55 -17.41 10.91 -6.99
N PRO A 56 -18.45 10.75 -6.15
CA PRO A 56 -19.09 9.44 -5.97
C PRO A 56 -19.84 8.98 -7.22
N ASP A 57 -20.21 9.89 -8.12
CA ASP A 57 -20.91 9.58 -9.37
C ASP A 57 -20.01 8.94 -10.42
N SER A 58 -18.79 9.41 -10.53
CA SER A 58 -17.77 8.84 -11.43
C SER A 58 -16.91 7.76 -10.80
N GLY A 59 -16.87 7.68 -9.47
CA GLY A 59 -15.97 6.79 -8.75
C GLY A 59 -14.50 7.20 -8.80
N THR A 60 -14.23 8.48 -9.10
CA THR A 60 -12.88 8.99 -9.33
C THR A 60 -12.66 10.34 -8.63
N TYR A 61 -11.40 10.74 -8.48
CA TYR A 61 -11.07 12.11 -8.10
C TYR A 61 -11.35 13.08 -9.25
N ILE A 62 -11.76 14.32 -8.94
CA ILE A 62 -12.02 15.36 -9.95
C ILE A 62 -10.76 16.17 -10.30
N SER A 63 -9.70 16.05 -9.53
CA SER A 63 -8.41 16.65 -9.79
C SER A 63 -7.35 15.57 -10.01
N GLN A 64 -6.36 15.90 -10.80
CA GLN A 64 -5.19 15.04 -10.97
C GLN A 64 -4.51 14.83 -9.61
N ASP A 65 -3.90 13.66 -9.45
CA ASP A 65 -3.06 13.40 -8.29
C ASP A 65 -1.99 14.51 -8.18
N PRO A 66 -1.82 15.14 -7.01
CA PRO A 66 -0.76 16.14 -6.79
C PRO A 66 0.64 15.62 -7.11
N ILE A 67 0.82 14.30 -7.04
CA ILE A 67 2.07 13.61 -7.39
C ILE A 67 2.14 13.19 -8.87
N ARG A 68 1.13 13.49 -9.67
CA ARG A 68 1.06 13.32 -11.14
C ARG A 68 1.31 11.88 -11.63
N LEU A 69 2.15 11.73 -12.69
CA LEU A 69 2.55 10.43 -13.27
C LEU A 69 3.19 9.49 -12.25
N ALA A 70 3.67 10.01 -11.17
CA ALA A 70 4.23 9.26 -10.07
C ALA A 70 3.19 8.44 -9.30
N GLY A 71 1.91 8.79 -9.42
CA GLY A 71 0.74 8.04 -8.93
C GLY A 71 0.22 6.97 -9.89
N GLY A 72 0.91 6.69 -10.98
CA GLY A 72 0.48 5.73 -11.99
C GLY A 72 -0.26 6.39 -13.16
N LEU A 73 -0.75 5.58 -14.13
CA LEU A 73 -1.48 6.08 -15.32
C LEU A 73 -2.92 6.52 -15.01
N ALA A 74 -3.44 6.16 -13.84
CA ALA A 74 -4.80 6.51 -13.42
C ALA A 74 -4.82 7.82 -12.60
N PHE A 75 -4.51 8.95 -13.23
CA PHE A 75 -4.41 10.29 -12.59
C PHE A 75 -5.60 10.69 -11.72
N TYR A 76 -6.77 10.11 -11.97
CA TYR A 76 -8.02 10.37 -11.28
C TYR A 76 -8.52 9.16 -10.48
N GLY A 77 -7.76 8.05 -10.46
CA GLY A 77 -8.15 6.83 -9.76
C GLY A 77 -8.27 7.05 -8.26
N TYR A 78 -9.29 6.42 -7.63
CA TYR A 78 -9.46 6.41 -6.18
C TYR A 78 -8.63 5.29 -5.57
N VAL A 79 -8.91 4.05 -5.94
CA VAL A 79 -8.17 2.85 -5.54
C VAL A 79 -8.28 1.79 -6.63
N PHE A 80 -7.39 0.82 -6.64
CA PHE A 80 -7.40 -0.27 -7.63
C PHE A 80 -8.63 -1.20 -7.49
N ASP A 81 -9.08 -1.45 -6.25
CA ASP A 81 -10.24 -2.30 -5.94
C ASP A 81 -11.06 -1.68 -4.81
N CYS A 82 -12.18 -1.06 -5.15
CA CYS A 82 -13.08 -0.41 -4.20
C CYS A 82 -13.78 -1.38 -3.22
N ASN A 83 -13.74 -2.70 -3.47
CA ASN A 83 -14.32 -3.68 -2.55
C ASN A 83 -13.40 -4.02 -1.38
N GLY A 84 -12.11 -3.84 -1.53
CA GLY A 84 -11.11 -4.22 -0.52
C GLY A 84 -10.19 -3.11 -0.06
N TRP A 85 -10.23 -1.96 -0.71
CA TRP A 85 -9.28 -0.87 -0.48
C TRP A 85 -9.98 0.48 -0.31
N ILE A 86 -9.39 1.32 0.53
CA ILE A 86 -9.80 2.72 0.72
C ILE A 86 -8.54 3.59 0.68
N ASP A 87 -8.70 4.83 0.23
CA ASP A 87 -7.65 5.85 0.23
C ASP A 87 -7.89 6.91 1.32
N PRO A 88 -7.43 6.72 2.56
CA PRO A 88 -7.71 7.64 3.68
C PRO A 88 -7.04 9.00 3.54
N TRP A 89 -6.10 9.14 2.62
CA TRP A 89 -5.27 10.33 2.49
C TRP A 89 -5.50 11.09 1.19
N GLY A 90 -6.17 10.48 0.20
CA GLY A 90 -6.24 11.02 -1.16
C GLY A 90 -4.87 11.04 -1.85
N LEU A 91 -3.97 10.13 -1.45
CA LEU A 91 -2.59 10.02 -1.96
C LEU A 91 -2.22 8.54 -2.08
N GLU A 92 -1.39 8.22 -3.05
CA GLU A 92 -0.87 6.86 -3.21
C GLU A 92 0.12 6.46 -2.11
N ASN A 93 0.26 5.14 -1.96
CA ASN A 93 1.28 4.56 -1.10
C ASN A 93 2.52 4.24 -1.94
N VAL A 94 3.68 4.64 -1.43
CA VAL A 94 4.96 4.15 -1.93
C VAL A 94 5.40 2.94 -1.12
N TYR A 95 5.68 1.84 -1.79
CA TYR A 95 6.25 0.64 -1.21
C TYR A 95 7.72 0.52 -1.60
N VAL A 96 8.57 0.24 -0.63
CA VAL A 96 10.01 0.17 -0.83
C VAL A 96 10.55 -1.14 -0.29
N VAL A 97 11.21 -1.91 -1.16
CA VAL A 97 12.12 -2.98 -0.75
C VAL A 97 13.50 -2.36 -0.59
N TYR A 98 14.14 -2.63 0.52
CA TYR A 98 15.46 -2.10 0.83
C TYR A 98 16.42 -3.20 1.25
N GLN A 99 17.69 -2.95 1.06
CA GLN A 99 18.79 -3.74 1.59
C GLN A 99 19.62 -2.90 2.57
N ALA A 100 20.26 -3.57 3.51
CA ALA A 100 21.18 -2.96 4.45
C ALA A 100 22.28 -3.97 4.84
N PRO A 101 23.55 -3.56 4.92
CA PRO A 101 24.59 -4.42 5.43
C PRO A 101 24.35 -4.71 6.92
N VAL A 102 24.62 -5.92 7.35
CA VAL A 102 24.70 -6.25 8.78
C VAL A 102 26.02 -5.72 9.31
N LEU A 103 26.00 -5.13 10.50
CA LEU A 103 27.16 -4.55 11.15
C LEU A 103 27.69 -5.52 12.22
N ASP A 104 28.99 -5.62 12.36
CA ASP A 104 29.64 -6.31 13.46
C ASP A 104 29.54 -5.52 14.79
N ALA A 105 30.11 -6.07 15.86
CA ALA A 105 30.11 -5.43 17.19
C ALA A 105 30.83 -4.08 17.22
N ASN A 106 31.67 -3.77 16.24
CA ASN A 106 32.39 -2.52 16.11
C ASN A 106 31.69 -1.53 15.16
N GLY A 107 30.51 -1.91 14.61
CA GLY A 107 29.77 -1.10 13.67
C GLY A 107 30.31 -1.14 12.23
N VAL A 108 31.17 -2.13 11.91
CA VAL A 108 31.73 -2.30 10.57
C VAL A 108 30.82 -3.21 9.76
N PRO A 109 30.54 -2.86 8.47
CA PRO A 109 29.74 -3.69 7.59
C PRO A 109 30.37 -5.07 7.38
N THR A 110 29.58 -6.12 7.58
CA THR A 110 29.91 -7.50 7.26
C THR A 110 29.58 -7.82 5.79
N ARG A 111 29.76 -9.08 5.37
CA ARG A 111 29.30 -9.54 4.06
C ARG A 111 27.79 -9.85 4.00
N GLU A 112 27.15 -9.90 5.15
CA GLU A 112 25.73 -10.23 5.24
C GLU A 112 24.85 -9.03 4.89
N ILE A 113 23.82 -9.29 4.08
CA ILE A 113 22.83 -8.31 3.63
C ILE A 113 21.46 -8.68 4.21
N TYR A 114 20.88 -7.73 4.91
CA TYR A 114 19.50 -7.82 5.34
C TYR A 114 18.59 -7.19 4.28
N THR A 115 17.59 -7.94 3.81
CA THR A 115 16.55 -7.43 2.90
C THR A 115 15.25 -7.24 3.68
N GLY A 116 14.61 -6.11 3.50
CA GLY A 116 13.34 -5.81 4.14
C GLY A 116 12.46 -4.90 3.31
N ARG A 117 11.28 -4.61 3.81
CA ARG A 117 10.31 -3.73 3.14
C ARG A 117 9.74 -2.69 4.08
N THR A 118 9.25 -1.60 3.50
CA THR A 118 8.50 -0.56 4.20
C THR A 118 7.47 0.07 3.28
N LYS A 119 6.60 0.88 3.85
CA LYS A 119 5.68 1.73 3.11
C LYS A 119 5.74 3.16 3.62
N GLY A 120 5.51 4.10 2.74
CA GLY A 120 5.31 5.52 2.99
C GLY A 120 4.05 6.02 2.30
N ILE A 121 3.76 7.28 2.49
CA ILE A 121 2.76 8.02 1.72
C ILE A 121 3.54 8.88 0.76
N GLY A 122 3.16 8.88 -0.52
CA GLY A 122 3.82 9.64 -1.57
C GLY A 122 4.11 8.81 -2.81
N SER A 123 4.97 9.33 -3.68
CA SER A 123 5.26 8.76 -4.99
C SER A 123 6.46 7.83 -4.99
N LYS A 124 6.36 6.77 -5.81
CA LYS A 124 7.49 5.88 -6.12
C LYS A 124 8.63 6.57 -6.88
N ASP A 125 8.34 7.67 -7.58
CA ASP A 125 9.32 8.44 -8.34
C ASP A 125 9.89 9.64 -7.55
N SER A 126 9.38 9.86 -6.32
CA SER A 126 9.87 10.90 -5.42
C SER A 126 10.97 10.38 -4.49
N THR A 127 12.20 10.79 -4.74
CA THR A 127 13.34 10.45 -3.88
C THR A 127 13.14 10.93 -2.44
N GLU A 128 12.42 12.04 -2.25
CA GLU A 128 12.11 12.59 -0.93
C GLU A 128 11.16 11.69 -0.15
N ASP A 129 10.08 11.20 -0.78
CA ASP A 129 9.09 10.33 -0.14
C ASP A 129 9.67 8.95 0.17
N ILE A 130 10.45 8.38 -0.74
CA ILE A 130 11.23 7.16 -0.52
C ILE A 130 12.16 7.35 0.68
N SER A 131 12.91 8.45 0.72
CA SER A 131 13.82 8.76 1.83
C SER A 131 13.09 8.91 3.17
N LYS A 132 11.93 9.58 3.18
CA LYS A 132 11.07 9.68 4.38
C LYS A 132 10.60 8.31 4.87
N ALA A 133 10.15 7.44 3.97
CA ALA A 133 9.73 6.09 4.29
C ALA A 133 10.88 5.27 4.90
N LEU A 134 12.06 5.32 4.30
CA LEU A 134 13.26 4.62 4.79
C LEU A 134 13.74 5.18 6.14
N LYS A 135 13.79 6.50 6.33
CA LYS A 135 14.15 7.14 7.61
C LYS A 135 13.21 6.71 8.73
N LYS A 136 11.88 6.73 8.49
CA LYS A 136 10.87 6.26 9.44
C LYS A 136 11.06 4.77 9.74
N ARG A 137 11.36 3.94 8.74
CA ARG A 137 11.62 2.51 8.94
C ARG A 137 12.88 2.28 9.74
N LYS A 138 13.97 2.99 9.46
CA LYS A 138 15.25 2.87 10.17
C LYS A 138 15.09 3.19 11.66
N SER A 139 14.39 4.28 12.00
CA SER A 139 14.17 4.68 13.40
C SER A 139 13.40 3.62 14.20
N ASN A 140 12.46 2.92 13.57
CA ASN A 140 11.59 1.90 14.19
C ASN A 140 12.01 0.48 13.84
N HIS A 141 13.23 0.27 13.34
CA HIS A 141 13.67 -1.06 12.93
C HIS A 141 13.91 -1.97 14.14
N HIS A 142 13.42 -3.23 14.05
CA HIS A 142 13.60 -4.25 15.11
C HIS A 142 15.06 -4.69 15.25
N ARG A 143 15.83 -4.74 14.14
CA ARG A 143 17.28 -4.98 14.16
C ARG A 143 18.01 -3.65 14.33
N LYS A 144 18.95 -3.60 15.25
CA LYS A 144 19.80 -2.42 15.49
C LYS A 144 21.18 -2.57 14.87
N ASP A 145 21.54 -3.78 14.51
CA ASP A 145 22.80 -4.23 13.93
C ASP A 145 22.84 -4.10 12.39
N ILE A 146 22.05 -3.24 11.80
CA ILE A 146 22.08 -2.99 10.36
C ILE A 146 22.52 -1.57 10.02
N GLY A 147 23.19 -1.42 8.89
CA GLY A 147 23.64 -0.14 8.36
C GLY A 147 22.53 0.73 7.75
N SER A 148 22.89 1.60 6.85
CA SER A 148 21.95 2.44 6.12
C SER A 148 21.03 1.61 5.24
N LEU A 149 19.75 2.02 5.16
CA LEU A 149 18.79 1.36 4.28
C LEU A 149 18.92 1.92 2.87
N THR A 150 19.22 1.07 1.90
CA THR A 150 19.32 1.41 0.48
C THR A 150 18.11 0.85 -0.26
N PRO A 151 17.31 1.64 -1.00
CA PRO A 151 16.21 1.11 -1.79
C PRO A 151 16.75 0.29 -2.96
N VAL A 152 16.19 -0.91 -3.16
CA VAL A 152 16.53 -1.79 -4.29
C VAL A 152 15.36 -2.02 -5.23
N PHE A 153 14.13 -1.79 -4.74
CA PHE A 153 12.93 -1.81 -5.56
C PHE A 153 11.87 -0.89 -4.94
N VAL A 154 11.23 -0.09 -5.79
CA VAL A 154 10.20 0.87 -5.38
C VAL A 154 8.99 0.73 -6.28
N THR A 155 7.80 0.65 -5.70
CA THR A 155 6.56 0.42 -6.44
C THR A 155 5.36 1.03 -5.68
N ASP A 156 4.27 1.27 -6.38
CA ASP A 156 2.95 1.58 -5.83
C ASP A 156 2.09 0.30 -5.61
N ASN A 157 2.58 -0.85 -6.08
CA ASN A 157 1.89 -2.12 -6.02
C ASN A 157 2.36 -2.96 -4.82
N TYR A 158 1.46 -3.17 -3.85
CA TYR A 158 1.75 -4.00 -2.67
C TYR A 158 2.19 -5.43 -3.03
N ASN A 159 1.57 -6.03 -4.05
CA ASN A 159 1.91 -7.40 -4.45
C ASN A 159 3.31 -7.45 -5.06
N ALA A 160 3.67 -6.49 -5.91
CA ALA A 160 5.00 -6.38 -6.48
C ALA A 160 6.06 -6.17 -5.39
N MET A 161 5.81 -5.33 -4.39
CA MET A 161 6.71 -5.18 -3.23
C MET A 161 6.93 -6.51 -2.50
N ARG A 162 5.86 -7.28 -2.28
CA ARG A 162 5.97 -8.61 -1.62
C ARG A 162 6.80 -9.58 -2.44
N GLY A 163 6.62 -9.59 -3.76
CA GLY A 163 7.44 -10.38 -4.69
C GLY A 163 8.90 -9.94 -4.69
N GLY A 164 9.13 -8.63 -4.76
CA GLY A 164 10.47 -8.04 -4.72
C GLY A 164 11.23 -8.35 -3.45
N GLU A 165 10.61 -8.24 -2.27
CA GLU A 165 11.25 -8.66 -1.02
C GLU A 165 11.72 -10.11 -1.07
N HIS A 166 10.85 -11.02 -1.54
CA HIS A 166 11.20 -12.43 -1.67
C HIS A 166 12.33 -12.65 -2.69
N TYR A 167 12.23 -12.02 -3.85
CA TYR A 167 13.25 -12.10 -4.90
C TYR A 167 14.64 -11.73 -4.38
N TYR A 168 14.77 -10.57 -3.77
CA TYR A 168 16.09 -10.11 -3.28
C TYR A 168 16.63 -10.96 -2.13
N ILE A 169 15.78 -11.53 -1.27
CA ILE A 169 16.21 -12.49 -0.25
C ILE A 169 16.79 -13.76 -0.90
N GLU A 170 16.12 -14.29 -1.91
CA GLU A 170 16.59 -15.51 -2.60
C GLU A 170 17.88 -15.26 -3.41
N VAL A 171 18.03 -14.07 -4.00
CA VAL A 171 19.29 -13.66 -4.65
C VAL A 171 20.45 -13.66 -3.65
N GLU A 172 20.27 -13.06 -2.47
CA GLU A 172 21.30 -13.02 -1.43
C GLU A 172 21.60 -14.41 -0.87
N LYS A 173 20.60 -15.29 -0.74
CA LYS A 173 20.83 -16.68 -0.35
C LYS A 173 21.67 -17.45 -1.36
N LYS A 174 21.37 -17.33 -2.65
CA LYS A 174 22.17 -17.94 -3.73
C LYS A 174 23.61 -17.42 -3.72
N ALA A 175 23.81 -16.15 -3.38
CA ALA A 175 25.14 -15.53 -3.24
C ALA A 175 25.88 -15.90 -1.94
N GLY A 176 25.20 -16.52 -0.97
CA GLY A 176 25.76 -16.82 0.37
C GLY A 176 25.97 -15.57 1.24
N THR A 177 25.24 -14.51 0.96
CA THR A 177 25.30 -13.21 1.66
C THR A 177 24.03 -12.85 2.42
N ALA A 178 22.99 -13.69 2.36
CA ALA A 178 21.74 -13.43 3.09
C ALA A 178 21.97 -13.43 4.61
N ALA A 179 21.54 -12.36 5.27
CA ALA A 179 21.45 -12.34 6.73
C ALA A 179 20.46 -13.39 7.23
N ASP A 180 20.62 -13.85 8.47
CA ASP A 180 19.67 -14.75 9.12
C ASP A 180 18.31 -14.04 9.26
N GLN A 181 17.38 -14.39 8.40
CA GLN A 181 16.05 -13.81 8.33
C GLN A 181 15.03 -14.80 7.74
N ILE A 182 13.76 -14.57 8.05
CA ILE A 182 12.65 -15.36 7.53
C ILE A 182 12.45 -15.05 6.04
N ASN A 183 12.12 -16.07 5.23
CA ASN A 183 11.73 -15.88 3.83
C ASN A 183 10.62 -14.84 3.67
N GLY A 184 10.74 -13.99 2.66
CA GLY A 184 9.74 -12.96 2.35
C GLY A 184 8.34 -13.56 2.08
N ILE A 185 8.31 -14.74 1.44
CA ILE A 185 7.10 -15.53 1.20
C ILE A 185 7.38 -16.97 1.65
N ALA A 186 6.53 -17.52 2.50
CA ALA A 186 6.67 -18.92 2.93
C ALA A 186 6.29 -19.89 1.78
N ASP A 187 6.99 -21.00 1.65
CA ASP A 187 6.85 -21.99 0.57
C ASP A 187 5.41 -22.50 0.42
N ARG A 188 4.69 -22.69 1.53
CA ARG A 188 3.26 -23.07 1.54
C ARG A 188 2.32 -22.11 0.78
N ASN A 189 2.79 -20.89 0.50
CA ASN A 189 2.04 -19.88 -0.23
C ASN A 189 2.27 -19.92 -1.74
N PHE A 190 3.10 -20.83 -2.24
CA PHE A 190 3.30 -21.08 -3.66
C PHE A 190 2.44 -22.25 -4.16
N GLY A 191 2.31 -22.36 -5.50
CA GLY A 191 1.53 -23.41 -6.16
C GLY A 191 0.07 -23.01 -6.33
N ILE A 192 -0.80 -24.03 -6.43
CA ILE A 192 -2.24 -23.90 -6.71
C ILE A 192 -3.03 -24.30 -5.46
N ASP A 193 -4.11 -23.60 -5.17
CA ASP A 193 -5.02 -23.93 -4.09
C ASP A 193 -6.00 -25.07 -4.49
N LYS A 194 -6.83 -25.53 -3.55
CA LYS A 194 -7.81 -26.61 -3.77
C LYS A 194 -8.89 -26.28 -4.81
N ASN A 195 -9.04 -25.03 -5.22
CA ASN A 195 -10.00 -24.55 -6.21
C ASN A 195 -9.34 -24.29 -7.58
N GLY A 196 -8.05 -24.62 -7.76
CA GLY A 196 -7.32 -24.42 -9.00
C GLY A 196 -6.75 -23.01 -9.18
N ASN A 197 -6.82 -22.14 -8.17
CA ASN A 197 -6.32 -20.76 -8.26
C ASN A 197 -4.86 -20.68 -7.80
N ALA A 198 -4.09 -19.78 -8.43
CA ALA A 198 -2.74 -19.47 -7.99
C ALA A 198 -2.75 -18.91 -6.57
N LYS A 199 -1.92 -19.50 -5.70
CA LYS A 199 -1.73 -18.99 -4.33
C LYS A 199 -1.09 -17.61 -4.32
N LYS A 200 -1.21 -16.91 -3.18
CA LYS A 200 -0.76 -15.52 -3.05
C LYS A 200 0.72 -15.30 -3.36
N GLY A 201 1.58 -16.28 -3.12
CA GLY A 201 3.00 -16.21 -3.44
C GLY A 201 3.26 -16.07 -4.93
N ASN A 202 2.59 -16.88 -5.76
CA ASN A 202 2.66 -16.78 -7.21
C ASN A 202 2.19 -15.40 -7.67
N ARG A 203 1.05 -14.91 -7.17
CA ARG A 203 0.54 -13.56 -7.52
C ARG A 203 1.51 -12.43 -7.14
N TYR A 204 2.23 -12.58 -6.03
CA TYR A 204 3.25 -11.62 -5.63
C TYR A 204 4.44 -11.61 -6.60
N MET A 205 4.92 -12.81 -6.98
CA MET A 205 6.00 -12.92 -7.95
C MET A 205 5.60 -12.46 -9.35
N ASP A 206 4.39 -12.83 -9.80
CA ASP A 206 3.85 -12.37 -11.09
C ASP A 206 3.77 -10.83 -11.15
N ALA A 207 3.28 -10.20 -10.08
CA ALA A 207 3.22 -8.74 -9.99
C ALA A 207 4.62 -8.10 -10.01
N PHE A 208 5.60 -8.70 -9.33
CA PHE A 208 6.99 -8.21 -9.33
C PHE A 208 7.64 -8.34 -10.71
N TYR A 209 7.51 -9.50 -11.38
CA TYR A 209 8.08 -9.70 -12.71
C TYR A 209 7.37 -8.89 -13.80
N ALA A 210 6.09 -8.54 -13.61
CA ALA A 210 5.39 -7.64 -14.51
C ALA A 210 6.02 -6.22 -14.53
N GLU A 211 6.55 -5.77 -13.39
CA GLU A 211 7.27 -4.49 -13.29
C GLU A 211 8.78 -4.63 -13.61
N ASN A 212 9.32 -5.85 -13.67
CA ASN A 212 10.74 -6.13 -13.89
C ASN A 212 10.91 -7.25 -14.91
N PRO A 213 10.50 -7.05 -16.19
CA PRO A 213 10.46 -8.11 -17.20
C PRO A 213 11.84 -8.65 -17.59
N ASP A 214 12.89 -7.86 -17.39
CA ASP A 214 14.26 -8.21 -17.75
C ASP A 214 14.98 -9.05 -16.67
N LEU A 215 14.38 -9.23 -15.50
CA LEU A 215 14.99 -10.03 -14.45
C LEU A 215 14.78 -11.52 -14.68
N GLU A 216 15.83 -12.29 -14.43
CA GLU A 216 15.79 -13.75 -14.46
C GLU A 216 14.82 -14.28 -13.40
N LYS A 217 13.89 -15.15 -13.81
CA LYS A 217 12.95 -15.77 -12.88
C LYS A 217 13.65 -16.75 -11.96
N LEU A 218 13.39 -16.63 -10.68
CA LEU A 218 13.81 -17.62 -9.68
C LEU A 218 13.02 -18.92 -9.89
N HIS A 219 13.72 -20.02 -10.07
CA HIS A 219 13.17 -21.37 -10.22
C HIS A 219 13.10 -22.06 -8.87
#